data_10e3b96136f2dd311591ce5a9aedc43d
#
_entry.id   10e3b96136f2dd311591ce5a9aedc43d
#
_cell.length_a   1.000
_cell.length_b   1.000
_cell.length_c   1.000
_cell.angle_alpha   90.00
_cell.angle_beta   90.00
_cell.angle_gamma   90.00
#
_symmetry.space_group_name_H-M   'P 1'
#
loop_
_entity.id
_entity.type
_entity.pdbx_description
1 polymer ?
#
loop_
_entity_poly.entity_id
_entity_poly.type
_entity_poly.pdbx_seq_one_letter_code
_entity_poly.pdbx_strand_id
1 'polypeptide(L)'
;TLLDAKGNFVSPGFIDIQVHGGGGSDFMDGTVKDFLTVAATHARFGTTSLVPTTLTAEKEDLLNILDVYKKAANRNENGANFLGMHIEGPYFAKSQKGAQNPRFIRNPDRKEYSEIIEKAGNVIARWSAAPELDGALEFGRYLRDNNILASIAHTDAVYDDVVNAYENGYSLATHFYSSMSGVMRRNAFRYAGVIESVYLMDEIDVEIIADGIHLPAPL
;
A
#
# COMPACT_ATOMS: atom_id res chain seq x y z
N THR A 1 -1.34 38.31 3.73
CA THR A 1 -2.64 38.18 3.02
C THR A 1 -3.64 37.61 4.03
N LEU A 2 -4.79 38.25 4.21
CA LEU A 2 -5.91 37.76 5.02
C LEU A 2 -6.84 36.96 4.11
N LEU A 3 -7.17 35.73 4.50
CA LEU A 3 -8.19 34.90 3.83
C LEU A 3 -9.43 34.84 4.73
N ASP A 4 -10.55 35.33 4.22
CA ASP A 4 -11.84 35.26 4.91
C ASP A 4 -12.50 33.91 4.58
N ALA A 5 -12.65 33.06 5.58
CA ALA A 5 -13.30 31.74 5.44
C ALA A 5 -14.83 31.85 5.31
N LYS A 6 -15.44 33.06 5.41
CA LYS A 6 -16.88 33.30 5.29
C LYS A 6 -17.74 32.36 6.15
N GLY A 7 -17.28 32.05 7.36
CA GLY A 7 -17.93 31.12 8.28
C GLY A 7 -17.72 29.63 7.99
N ASN A 8 -16.93 29.27 6.99
CA ASN A 8 -16.58 27.88 6.73
C ASN A 8 -15.48 27.39 7.67
N PHE A 9 -15.42 26.07 7.86
CA PHE A 9 -14.33 25.44 8.59
C PHE A 9 -13.06 25.45 7.76
N VAL A 10 -11.92 25.64 8.43
CA VAL A 10 -10.58 25.49 7.86
C VAL A 10 -9.88 24.36 8.59
N SER A 11 -9.42 23.35 7.85
CA SER A 11 -8.73 22.18 8.39
C SER A 11 -7.48 21.89 7.56
N PRO A 12 -6.51 21.10 8.09
CA PRO A 12 -5.51 20.46 7.25
C PRO A 12 -6.18 19.62 6.15
N GLY A 13 -5.54 19.49 5.00
CA GLY A 13 -6.01 18.60 3.95
C GLY A 13 -5.79 17.14 4.32
N PHE A 14 -6.51 16.24 3.64
CA PHE A 14 -6.37 14.80 3.83
C PHE A 14 -5.02 14.30 3.33
N ILE A 15 -4.52 13.24 3.96
CA ILE A 15 -3.38 12.45 3.52
C ILE A 15 -3.93 11.09 3.10
N ASP A 16 -3.75 10.74 1.83
CA ASP A 16 -4.17 9.45 1.28
C ASP A 16 -2.95 8.58 1.06
N ILE A 17 -2.87 7.48 1.81
CA ILE A 17 -1.67 6.62 1.83
C ILE A 17 -1.74 5.45 0.83
N GLN A 18 -2.86 5.33 0.08
CA GLN A 18 -3.00 4.35 -1.00
C GLN A 18 -3.87 4.88 -2.13
N VAL A 19 -3.27 5.25 -3.23
CA VAL A 19 -3.95 5.79 -4.42
C VAL A 19 -3.38 5.14 -5.68
N HIS A 20 -4.24 4.53 -6.49
CA HIS A 20 -3.85 3.93 -7.78
C HIS A 20 -3.99 4.93 -8.93
N GLY A 21 -5.00 5.78 -8.89
CA GLY A 21 -5.27 6.71 -9.98
C GLY A 21 -6.35 7.73 -9.68
N GLY A 22 -6.67 8.52 -10.69
CA GLY A 22 -7.73 9.53 -10.63
C GLY A 22 -7.74 10.42 -11.86
N GLY A 23 -8.90 11.04 -12.17
CA GLY A 23 -9.00 11.96 -13.30
C GLY A 23 -8.80 11.31 -14.68
N GLY A 24 -9.02 9.99 -14.78
CA GLY A 24 -8.84 9.23 -16.01
C GLY A 24 -7.39 8.77 -16.27
N SER A 25 -6.51 8.88 -15.28
CA SER A 25 -5.12 8.38 -15.31
C SER A 25 -4.86 7.41 -14.16
N ASP A 26 -3.95 6.46 -14.36
CA ASP A 26 -3.45 5.50 -13.37
C ASP A 26 -1.94 5.66 -13.25
N PHE A 27 -1.37 5.41 -12.06
CA PHE A 27 0.09 5.47 -11.91
C PHE A 27 0.82 4.40 -12.72
N MET A 28 0.16 3.29 -13.01
CA MET A 28 0.70 2.24 -13.88
C MET A 28 0.68 2.60 -15.39
N ASP A 29 0.00 3.69 -15.80
CA ASP A 29 0.11 4.24 -17.17
C ASP A 29 1.53 4.74 -17.47
N GLY A 30 2.32 5.01 -16.44
CA GLY A 30 3.76 5.14 -16.52
C GLY A 30 4.24 6.42 -17.18
N THR A 31 3.49 7.52 -17.12
CA THR A 31 3.95 8.81 -17.60
C THR A 31 3.92 9.90 -16.53
N VAL A 32 4.82 10.88 -16.63
CA VAL A 32 4.81 12.07 -15.74
C VAL A 32 3.46 12.78 -15.77
N LYS A 33 2.83 12.83 -16.93
CA LYS A 33 1.51 13.48 -17.10
C LYS A 33 0.45 12.79 -16.25
N ASP A 34 0.44 11.45 -16.22
CA ASP A 34 -0.55 10.69 -15.45
C ASP A 34 -0.38 10.95 -13.96
N PHE A 35 0.86 10.89 -13.46
CA PHE A 35 1.16 11.24 -12.07
C PHE A 35 0.64 12.62 -11.68
N LEU A 36 0.91 13.64 -12.50
CA LEU A 36 0.47 15.00 -12.26
C LEU A 36 -1.05 15.15 -12.38
N THR A 37 -1.70 14.44 -13.29
CA THR A 37 -3.16 14.41 -13.44
C THR A 37 -3.82 13.85 -12.19
N VAL A 38 -3.33 12.72 -11.67
CA VAL A 38 -3.85 12.12 -10.44
C VAL A 38 -3.65 13.07 -9.26
N ALA A 39 -2.45 13.62 -9.07
CA ALA A 39 -2.17 14.55 -7.97
C ALA A 39 -3.09 15.78 -7.99
N ALA A 40 -3.28 16.39 -9.17
CA ALA A 40 -4.16 17.54 -9.34
C ALA A 40 -5.63 17.20 -9.12
N THR A 41 -6.05 15.98 -9.50
CA THR A 41 -7.42 15.52 -9.28
C THR A 41 -7.71 15.38 -7.79
N HIS A 42 -6.87 14.68 -7.04
CA HIS A 42 -7.04 14.48 -5.60
C HIS A 42 -7.00 15.81 -4.82
N ALA A 43 -6.12 16.74 -5.21
CA ALA A 43 -6.03 18.05 -4.59
C ALA A 43 -7.37 18.84 -4.69
N ARG A 44 -8.12 18.70 -5.77
CA ARG A 44 -9.43 19.36 -5.94
C ARG A 44 -10.49 18.88 -4.94
N PHE A 45 -10.31 17.67 -4.41
CA PHE A 45 -11.24 17.07 -3.44
C PHE A 45 -10.71 17.09 -2.00
N GLY A 46 -9.63 17.86 -1.75
CA GLY A 46 -9.14 18.11 -0.39
C GLY A 46 -8.02 17.20 0.08
N THR A 47 -7.53 16.27 -0.74
CA THR A 47 -6.31 15.51 -0.45
C THR A 47 -5.11 16.36 -0.80
N THR A 48 -4.33 16.75 0.21
CA THR A 48 -3.15 17.61 0.02
C THR A 48 -1.84 16.86 -0.05
N SER A 49 -1.84 15.60 0.37
CA SER A 49 -0.70 14.69 0.25
C SER A 49 -1.16 13.28 -0.08
N LEU A 50 -0.40 12.55 -0.87
CA LEU A 50 -0.74 11.18 -1.24
C LEU A 50 0.50 10.31 -1.46
N VAL A 51 0.29 9.01 -1.37
CA VAL A 51 1.30 7.98 -1.66
C VAL A 51 0.86 7.23 -2.93
N PRO A 52 1.43 7.56 -4.11
CA PRO A 52 1.17 6.83 -5.35
C PRO A 52 1.43 5.34 -5.17
N THR A 53 0.48 4.52 -5.61
CA THR A 53 0.50 3.08 -5.36
C THR A 53 0.55 2.30 -6.67
N THR A 54 1.47 1.35 -6.76
CA THR A 54 1.58 0.42 -7.90
C THR A 54 0.57 -0.71 -7.80
N LEU A 55 0.47 -1.50 -8.87
CA LEU A 55 -0.13 -2.84 -8.87
C LEU A 55 0.97 -3.90 -9.03
N THR A 56 0.61 -5.18 -8.85
CA THR A 56 1.52 -6.29 -9.18
C THR A 56 1.97 -6.20 -10.63
N ALA A 57 3.28 -6.23 -10.85
CA ALA A 57 3.88 -6.09 -12.16
C ALA A 57 5.22 -6.84 -12.24
N GLU A 58 5.80 -6.89 -13.42
CA GLU A 58 7.19 -7.33 -13.59
C GLU A 58 8.17 -6.30 -12.97
N LYS A 59 9.35 -6.77 -12.59
CA LYS A 59 10.37 -5.92 -11.96
C LYS A 59 10.70 -4.68 -12.81
N GLU A 60 10.84 -4.87 -14.09
CA GLU A 60 11.19 -3.82 -15.03
C GLU A 60 10.13 -2.70 -15.09
N ASP A 61 8.84 -3.08 -15.00
CA ASP A 61 7.73 -2.12 -14.96
C ASP A 61 7.76 -1.33 -13.64
N LEU A 62 7.98 -2.01 -12.50
CA LEU A 62 8.11 -1.33 -11.21
C LEU A 62 9.28 -0.33 -11.20
N LEU A 63 10.44 -0.72 -11.76
CA LEU A 63 11.59 0.17 -11.88
C LEU A 63 11.29 1.38 -12.76
N ASN A 64 10.59 1.19 -13.88
CA ASN A 64 10.17 2.29 -14.74
C ASN A 64 9.22 3.26 -14.01
N ILE A 65 8.23 2.74 -13.27
CA ILE A 65 7.30 3.58 -12.49
C ILE A 65 8.04 4.39 -11.43
N LEU A 66 9.01 3.81 -10.73
CA LEU A 66 9.86 4.52 -9.76
C LEU A 66 10.64 5.67 -10.41
N ASP A 67 11.16 5.46 -11.61
CA ASP A 67 11.87 6.52 -12.35
C ASP A 67 10.92 7.62 -12.84
N VAL A 68 9.70 7.26 -13.25
CA VAL A 68 8.66 8.23 -13.61
C VAL A 68 8.24 9.04 -12.39
N TYR A 69 8.04 8.39 -11.23
CA TYR A 69 7.75 9.07 -9.95
C TYR A 69 8.78 10.17 -9.65
N LYS A 70 10.09 9.85 -9.71
CA LYS A 70 11.15 10.84 -9.45
C LYS A 70 11.04 12.07 -10.34
N LYS A 71 10.71 11.87 -11.62
CA LYS A 71 10.52 12.96 -12.59
C LYS A 71 9.25 13.76 -12.31
N ALA A 72 8.16 13.08 -11.93
CA ALA A 72 6.88 13.71 -11.61
C ALA A 72 6.96 14.51 -10.32
N ALA A 73 7.59 13.97 -9.27
CA ALA A 73 7.75 14.65 -7.98
C ALA A 73 8.46 16.00 -8.11
N ASN A 74 9.48 16.07 -8.96
CA ASN A 74 10.20 17.33 -9.26
C ASN A 74 9.39 18.34 -10.07
N ARG A 75 8.21 17.99 -10.59
CA ARG A 75 7.36 18.83 -11.45
C ARG A 75 5.97 19.08 -10.85
N ASN A 76 5.68 18.53 -9.70
CA ASN A 76 4.38 18.62 -9.06
C ASN A 76 4.26 19.94 -8.28
N GLU A 77 3.77 20.98 -8.95
CA GLU A 77 3.59 22.32 -8.37
C GLU A 77 2.16 22.58 -7.87
N ASN A 78 1.16 21.91 -8.47
CA ASN A 78 -0.25 22.24 -8.29
C ASN A 78 -1.13 21.06 -7.85
N GLY A 79 -0.53 19.92 -7.54
CA GLY A 79 -1.22 18.72 -7.08
C GLY A 79 -0.98 18.42 -5.60
N ALA A 80 -1.60 17.36 -5.10
CA ALA A 80 -1.29 16.81 -3.80
C ALA A 80 0.19 16.38 -3.73
N ASN A 81 0.86 16.66 -2.62
CA ASN A 81 2.27 16.30 -2.44
C ASN A 81 2.47 14.79 -2.48
N PHE A 82 3.51 14.35 -3.16
CA PHE A 82 3.93 12.95 -3.13
C PHE A 82 4.80 12.68 -1.92
N LEU A 83 4.39 11.73 -1.06
CA LEU A 83 5.09 11.37 0.18
C LEU A 83 6.01 10.15 0.04
N GLY A 84 6.24 9.70 -1.18
CA GLY A 84 6.92 8.46 -1.52
C GLY A 84 6.00 7.54 -2.30
N MET A 85 6.48 6.36 -2.67
CA MET A 85 5.71 5.33 -3.39
C MET A 85 5.29 4.21 -2.45
N HIS A 86 4.08 3.70 -2.65
CA HIS A 86 3.65 2.42 -2.14
C HIS A 86 3.79 1.35 -3.23
N ILE A 87 4.61 0.36 -3.00
CA ILE A 87 4.70 -0.82 -3.85
C ILE A 87 3.70 -1.86 -3.34
N GLU A 88 2.60 -2.04 -4.05
CA GLU A 88 1.57 -3.01 -3.69
C GLU A 88 1.81 -4.33 -4.42
N GLY A 89 2.36 -5.30 -3.69
CA GLY A 89 2.83 -6.57 -4.26
C GLY A 89 4.21 -6.47 -4.91
N PRO A 90 4.59 -7.45 -5.73
CA PRO A 90 3.86 -8.62 -6.24
C PRO A 90 3.81 -9.84 -5.30
N TYR A 91 4.25 -9.71 -4.07
CA TYR A 91 4.45 -10.80 -3.10
C TYR A 91 3.15 -11.07 -2.32
N PHE A 92 2.16 -11.68 -2.99
CA PHE A 92 0.80 -11.87 -2.48
C PHE A 92 0.34 -13.33 -2.53
N ALA A 93 -0.66 -13.68 -1.71
CA ALA A 93 -1.36 -14.94 -1.82
C ALA A 93 -2.29 -14.93 -3.05
N LYS A 94 -2.16 -15.91 -3.93
CA LYS A 94 -2.98 -15.99 -5.16
C LYS A 94 -4.49 -16.07 -4.89
N SER A 95 -4.88 -16.72 -3.78
CA SER A 95 -6.26 -16.83 -3.29
C SER A 95 -6.87 -15.46 -2.94
N GLN A 96 -6.05 -14.53 -2.46
CA GLN A 96 -6.42 -13.19 -2.03
C GLN A 96 -6.06 -12.11 -3.06
N LYS A 97 -5.89 -12.48 -4.32
CA LYS A 97 -5.42 -11.57 -5.37
C LYS A 97 -6.28 -10.30 -5.55
N GLY A 98 -7.59 -10.35 -5.19
CA GLY A 98 -8.49 -9.25 -5.47
C GLY A 98 -8.44 -8.82 -6.94
N ALA A 99 -8.18 -7.54 -7.20
CA ALA A 99 -8.02 -6.97 -8.54
C ALA A 99 -6.62 -7.18 -9.15
N GLN A 100 -5.67 -7.71 -8.39
CA GLN A 100 -4.29 -7.92 -8.86
C GLN A 100 -4.21 -8.99 -9.95
N ASN A 101 -3.32 -8.81 -10.92
CA ASN A 101 -3.12 -9.79 -11.98
C ASN A 101 -2.32 -11.00 -11.45
N PRO A 102 -2.93 -12.21 -11.42
CA PRO A 102 -2.30 -13.39 -10.80
C PRO A 102 -1.04 -13.87 -11.55
N ARG A 103 -0.82 -13.41 -12.78
CA ARG A 103 0.39 -13.72 -13.56
C ARG A 103 1.66 -13.20 -12.89
N PHE A 104 1.57 -12.05 -12.22
CA PHE A 104 2.71 -11.38 -11.62
C PHE A 104 2.92 -11.75 -10.16
N ILE A 105 1.94 -12.42 -9.53
CA ILE A 105 2.02 -12.82 -8.13
C ILE A 105 3.08 -13.90 -7.93
N ARG A 106 4.00 -13.67 -6.99
CA ARG A 106 5.14 -14.53 -6.68
C ARG A 106 5.58 -14.39 -5.23
N ASN A 107 6.45 -15.28 -4.78
CA ASN A 107 7.09 -15.16 -3.47
C ASN A 107 8.17 -14.05 -3.49
N PRO A 108 8.51 -13.44 -2.34
CA PRO A 108 9.63 -12.52 -2.23
C PRO A 108 10.94 -13.18 -2.70
N ASP A 109 11.66 -12.49 -3.57
CA ASP A 109 13.01 -12.87 -4.00
C ASP A 109 14.00 -11.81 -3.56
N ARG A 110 15.02 -12.21 -2.76
CA ARG A 110 15.97 -11.26 -2.17
C ARG A 110 16.72 -10.45 -3.21
N LYS A 111 17.11 -11.06 -4.31
CA LYS A 111 17.82 -10.37 -5.38
C LYS A 111 16.93 -9.35 -6.06
N GLU A 112 15.67 -9.70 -6.27
CA GLU A 112 14.70 -8.80 -6.90
C GLU A 112 14.43 -7.58 -6.03
N TYR A 113 13.98 -7.78 -4.78
CA TYR A 113 13.59 -6.65 -3.94
C TYR A 113 14.78 -5.76 -3.53
N SER A 114 15.97 -6.34 -3.32
CA SER A 114 17.15 -5.53 -3.02
C SER A 114 17.56 -4.65 -4.20
N GLU A 115 17.48 -5.16 -5.43
CA GLU A 115 17.75 -4.37 -6.64
C GLU A 115 16.73 -3.24 -6.82
N ILE A 116 15.44 -3.51 -6.57
CA ILE A 116 14.39 -2.48 -6.63
C ILE A 116 14.66 -1.38 -5.61
N ILE A 117 14.95 -1.74 -4.35
CA ILE A 117 15.20 -0.76 -3.28
C ILE A 117 16.46 0.05 -3.57
N GLU A 118 17.54 -0.58 -4.02
CA GLU A 118 18.78 0.11 -4.40
C GLU A 118 18.53 1.14 -5.50
N LYS A 119 17.82 0.76 -6.56
CA LYS A 119 17.51 1.67 -7.69
C LYS A 119 16.49 2.74 -7.32
N ALA A 120 15.53 2.42 -6.45
CA ALA A 120 14.57 3.38 -5.93
C ALA A 120 15.26 4.49 -5.12
N GLY A 121 16.28 4.16 -4.34
CA GLY A 121 16.84 5.06 -3.33
C GLY A 121 15.84 5.24 -2.19
N ASN A 122 15.50 6.48 -1.85
CA ASN A 122 14.63 6.82 -0.73
C ASN A 122 13.17 7.12 -1.12
N VAL A 123 12.74 6.70 -2.31
CA VAL A 123 11.38 7.06 -2.78
C VAL A 123 10.31 6.04 -2.39
N ILE A 124 10.67 4.82 -1.99
CA ILE A 124 9.70 3.85 -1.50
C ILE A 124 9.40 4.17 -0.03
N ALA A 125 8.16 4.58 0.24
CA ALA A 125 7.70 4.84 1.60
C ALA A 125 7.15 3.56 2.25
N ARG A 126 6.54 2.68 1.44
CA ARG A 126 5.80 1.51 1.92
C ARG A 126 5.83 0.38 0.90
N TRP A 127 5.82 -0.86 1.38
CA TRP A 127 5.68 -2.04 0.54
C TRP A 127 4.77 -3.08 1.20
N SER A 128 3.72 -3.52 0.48
CA SER A 128 2.75 -4.48 0.98
C SER A 128 3.07 -5.88 0.49
N ALA A 129 2.95 -6.87 1.38
CA ALA A 129 3.12 -8.28 1.07
C ALA A 129 2.26 -9.19 1.96
N ALA A 130 2.09 -10.44 1.54
CA ALA A 130 1.48 -11.51 2.31
C ALA A 130 2.56 -12.17 3.20
N PRO A 131 2.46 -12.09 4.52
CA PRO A 131 3.54 -12.48 5.42
C PRO A 131 3.74 -13.98 5.55
N GLU A 132 2.75 -14.80 5.18
CA GLU A 132 2.80 -16.26 5.22
C GLU A 132 3.62 -16.87 4.07
N LEU A 133 4.04 -16.07 3.09
CA LEU A 133 4.80 -16.57 1.96
C LEU A 133 6.26 -16.89 2.34
N ASP A 134 6.82 -17.88 1.66
CA ASP A 134 8.25 -18.19 1.80
C ASP A 134 9.11 -16.95 1.49
N GLY A 135 9.99 -16.59 2.44
CA GLY A 135 10.86 -15.41 2.33
C GLY A 135 10.23 -14.09 2.81
N ALA A 136 8.92 -14.05 3.12
CA ALA A 136 8.24 -12.81 3.49
C ALA A 136 8.71 -12.22 4.82
N LEU A 137 9.08 -13.04 5.80
CA LEU A 137 9.61 -12.56 7.08
C LEU A 137 11.01 -11.95 6.91
N GLU A 138 11.86 -12.52 6.06
CA GLU A 138 13.15 -11.92 5.71
C GLU A 138 12.95 -10.60 4.99
N PHE A 139 11.99 -10.54 4.07
CA PHE A 139 11.61 -9.34 3.35
C PHE A 139 11.16 -8.23 4.31
N GLY A 140 10.29 -8.54 5.28
CA GLY A 140 9.83 -7.57 6.28
C GLY A 140 10.98 -6.96 7.08
N ARG A 141 11.93 -7.79 7.56
CA ARG A 141 13.15 -7.29 8.21
C ARG A 141 13.98 -6.38 7.30
N TYR A 142 14.13 -6.77 6.03
CA TYR A 142 14.87 -6.00 5.06
C TYR A 142 14.23 -4.63 4.80
N LEU A 143 12.91 -4.56 4.71
CA LEU A 143 12.18 -3.29 4.57
C LEU A 143 12.41 -2.39 5.79
N ARG A 144 12.23 -2.93 7.01
CA ARG A 144 12.47 -2.20 8.25
C ARG A 144 13.90 -1.64 8.32
N ASP A 145 14.89 -2.44 7.99
CA ASP A 145 16.32 -2.06 8.03
C ASP A 145 16.64 -0.97 6.98
N ASN A 146 15.79 -0.80 5.95
CA ASN A 146 15.88 0.25 4.94
C ASN A 146 14.88 1.42 5.18
N ASN A 147 14.24 1.49 6.35
CA ASN A 147 13.23 2.51 6.70
C ASN A 147 12.04 2.54 5.75
N ILE A 148 11.62 1.39 5.24
CA ILE A 148 10.43 1.22 4.42
C ILE A 148 9.37 0.54 5.28
N LEU A 149 8.15 1.11 5.34
CA LEU A 149 7.04 0.53 6.07
C LEU A 149 6.59 -0.78 5.40
N ALA A 150 6.74 -1.90 6.12
CA ALA A 150 6.19 -3.17 5.67
C ALA A 150 4.72 -3.30 6.10
N SER A 151 3.83 -3.62 5.17
CA SER A 151 2.41 -3.78 5.46
C SER A 151 1.85 -5.12 4.97
N ILE A 152 0.88 -5.65 5.73
CA ILE A 152 0.19 -6.91 5.47
C ILE A 152 -0.93 -6.65 4.46
N ALA A 153 -0.94 -7.37 3.34
CA ALA A 153 -1.97 -7.25 2.32
C ALA A 153 -2.12 -8.53 1.49
N HIS A 154 -3.30 -8.75 0.91
CA HIS A 154 -3.58 -9.84 -0.04
C HIS A 154 -3.10 -11.21 0.48
N THR A 155 -3.59 -11.62 1.64
CA THR A 155 -2.99 -12.66 2.46
C THR A 155 -4.00 -13.66 3.02
N ASP A 156 -3.61 -14.92 3.13
CA ASP A 156 -4.30 -15.99 3.85
C ASP A 156 -3.66 -16.27 5.23
N ALA A 157 -2.86 -15.34 5.75
CA ALA A 157 -2.18 -15.47 7.04
C ALA A 157 -3.16 -15.81 8.17
N VAL A 158 -2.72 -16.60 9.13
CA VAL A 158 -3.41 -16.88 10.39
C VAL A 158 -2.70 -16.15 11.53
N TYR A 159 -3.26 -16.25 12.74
CA TYR A 159 -2.75 -15.52 13.91
C TYR A 159 -1.23 -15.64 14.11
N ASP A 160 -0.71 -16.87 14.06
CA ASP A 160 0.74 -17.09 14.23
C ASP A 160 1.58 -16.43 13.13
N ASP A 161 1.06 -16.39 11.89
CA ASP A 161 1.72 -15.71 10.78
C ASP A 161 1.74 -14.19 11.01
N VAL A 162 0.65 -13.60 11.56
CA VAL A 162 0.56 -12.16 11.86
C VAL A 162 1.49 -11.78 13.00
N VAL A 163 1.57 -12.58 14.07
CA VAL A 163 2.53 -12.38 15.16
C VAL A 163 3.96 -12.40 14.63
N ASN A 164 4.30 -13.44 13.86
CA ASN A 164 5.60 -13.54 13.22
C ASN A 164 5.89 -12.37 12.30
N ALA A 165 4.90 -11.88 11.54
CA ALA A 165 5.04 -10.72 10.69
C ALA A 165 5.41 -9.46 11.49
N TYR A 166 4.69 -9.20 12.58
CA TYR A 166 4.97 -8.07 13.46
C TYR A 166 6.40 -8.12 14.02
N GLU A 167 6.82 -9.24 14.56
CA GLU A 167 8.19 -9.44 15.05
C GLU A 167 9.26 -9.23 13.97
N ASN A 168 8.88 -9.37 12.71
CA ASN A 168 9.76 -9.21 11.55
C ASN A 168 9.54 -7.91 10.77
N GLY A 169 8.86 -6.90 11.37
CA GLY A 169 8.85 -5.54 10.88
C GLY A 169 7.57 -5.09 10.16
N TYR A 170 6.56 -5.95 10.01
CA TYR A 170 5.25 -5.53 9.53
C TYR A 170 4.48 -4.85 10.65
N SER A 171 3.93 -3.67 10.40
CA SER A 171 3.24 -2.88 11.41
C SER A 171 1.93 -2.23 10.94
N LEU A 172 1.48 -2.54 9.71
CA LEU A 172 0.26 -2.00 9.15
C LEU A 172 -0.52 -3.10 8.42
N ALA A 173 -1.85 -3.13 8.60
CA ALA A 173 -2.76 -3.93 7.79
C ALA A 173 -3.40 -3.03 6.72
N THR A 174 -3.10 -3.30 5.46
CA THR A 174 -3.53 -2.53 4.29
C THR A 174 -5.00 -2.79 3.97
N HIS A 175 -5.78 -1.74 3.60
CA HIS A 175 -7.20 -1.82 3.20
C HIS A 175 -7.97 -2.89 3.99
N PHE A 176 -7.98 -2.71 5.31
CA PHE A 176 -8.49 -3.65 6.28
C PHE A 176 -9.86 -4.21 5.89
N TYR A 177 -10.09 -5.49 6.08
CA TYR A 177 -11.16 -6.36 5.60
C TYR A 177 -11.06 -6.80 4.14
N SER A 178 -10.38 -6.04 3.26
CA SER A 178 -10.32 -6.39 1.83
C SER A 178 -9.13 -7.31 1.53
N SER A 179 -9.38 -8.39 0.78
CA SER A 179 -8.33 -9.34 0.35
C SER A 179 -7.44 -9.86 1.49
N MET A 180 -8.06 -10.19 2.62
CA MET A 180 -7.37 -10.78 3.77
C MET A 180 -8.25 -11.81 4.47
N SER A 181 -7.60 -12.71 5.20
CA SER A 181 -8.26 -13.79 5.92
C SER A 181 -9.05 -13.27 7.13
N GLY A 182 -10.25 -13.80 7.33
CA GLY A 182 -10.98 -13.79 8.60
C GLY A 182 -10.98 -15.18 9.24
N VAL A 183 -11.89 -15.42 10.17
CA VAL A 183 -12.04 -16.75 10.80
C VAL A 183 -12.23 -17.81 9.73
N MET A 184 -11.31 -18.74 9.65
CA MET A 184 -11.33 -19.82 8.68
C MET A 184 -11.33 -21.20 9.35
N ARG A 185 -11.61 -22.23 8.55
CA ARG A 185 -11.58 -23.63 9.00
C ARG A 185 -10.59 -24.42 8.16
N ARG A 186 -9.57 -24.99 8.84
CA ARG A 186 -8.61 -25.92 8.24
C ARG A 186 -8.65 -27.26 9.02
N ASN A 187 -8.81 -28.37 8.34
CA ASN A 187 -8.82 -29.71 8.96
C ASN A 187 -9.73 -29.82 10.19
N ALA A 188 -10.96 -29.29 10.11
CA ALA A 188 -11.96 -29.21 11.16
C ALA A 188 -11.66 -28.21 12.31
N PHE A 189 -10.47 -27.64 12.42
CA PHE A 189 -10.11 -26.62 13.41
C PHE A 189 -10.43 -25.20 12.93
N ARG A 190 -10.70 -24.30 13.87
CA ARG A 190 -10.87 -22.88 13.61
C ARG A 190 -9.52 -22.17 13.79
N TYR A 191 -9.28 -21.21 12.90
CA TYR A 191 -8.12 -20.32 12.95
C TYR A 191 -8.61 -18.87 12.85
N ALA A 192 -8.04 -17.99 13.66
CA ALA A 192 -8.17 -16.56 13.48
C ALA A 192 -7.37 -16.16 12.24
N GLY A 193 -7.94 -15.32 11.41
CA GLY A 193 -7.24 -14.72 10.28
C GLY A 193 -6.59 -13.38 10.65
N VAL A 194 -6.18 -12.62 9.63
CA VAL A 194 -5.59 -11.28 9.82
C VAL A 194 -6.56 -10.35 10.54
N ILE A 195 -7.85 -10.38 10.18
CA ILE A 195 -8.86 -9.49 10.76
C ILE A 195 -8.93 -9.65 12.27
N GLU A 196 -9.11 -10.88 12.77
CA GLU A 196 -9.18 -11.15 14.21
C GLU A 196 -7.83 -10.90 14.90
N SER A 197 -6.73 -11.21 14.22
CA SER A 197 -5.39 -11.01 14.78
C SER A 197 -5.10 -9.56 15.05
N VAL A 198 -5.43 -8.67 14.12
CA VAL A 198 -5.22 -7.23 14.26
C VAL A 198 -6.10 -6.62 15.36
N TYR A 199 -7.32 -7.15 15.59
CA TYR A 199 -8.12 -6.74 16.75
C TYR A 199 -7.51 -7.12 18.10
N LEU A 200 -6.59 -8.06 18.13
CA LEU A 200 -5.90 -8.53 19.33
C LEU A 200 -4.50 -7.92 19.53
N MET A 201 -4.02 -7.16 18.55
CA MET A 201 -2.65 -6.62 18.53
C MET A 201 -2.69 -5.10 18.36
N ASP A 202 -2.57 -4.38 19.48
CA ASP A 202 -2.60 -2.90 19.51
C ASP A 202 -1.41 -2.27 18.75
N GLU A 203 -0.39 -3.07 18.44
CA GLU A 203 0.84 -2.63 17.78
C GLU A 203 0.74 -2.59 16.25
N ILE A 204 -0.33 -3.12 15.67
CA ILE A 204 -0.55 -3.11 14.21
C ILE A 204 -1.60 -2.06 13.87
N ASP A 205 -1.18 -1.04 13.14
CA ASP A 205 -2.08 -0.04 12.59
C ASP A 205 -2.98 -0.63 11.50
N VAL A 206 -4.13 -0.01 11.26
CA VAL A 206 -5.05 -0.38 10.18
C VAL A 206 -5.25 0.78 9.22
N GLU A 207 -5.35 0.47 7.96
CA GLU A 207 -5.75 1.36 6.89
C GLU A 207 -7.12 0.93 6.36
N ILE A 208 -8.03 1.85 6.18
CA ILE A 208 -9.36 1.57 5.64
C ILE A 208 -9.59 2.30 4.31
N ILE A 209 -10.40 1.71 3.43
CA ILE A 209 -10.89 2.40 2.23
C ILE A 209 -12.12 3.20 2.63
N ALA A 210 -11.97 4.52 2.74
CA ALA A 210 -12.98 5.43 3.29
C ALA A 210 -13.94 5.99 2.22
N ASP A 211 -14.23 5.23 1.16
CA ASP A 211 -15.08 5.66 0.04
C ASP A 211 -16.61 5.47 0.30
N GLY A 212 -16.97 4.88 1.43
CA GLY A 212 -18.35 4.57 1.78
C GLY A 212 -18.97 3.40 1.00
N ILE A 213 -18.16 2.67 0.23
CA ILE A 213 -18.60 1.52 -0.60
C ILE A 213 -17.93 0.23 -0.12
N HIS A 214 -16.60 0.26 0.06
CA HIS A 214 -15.84 -0.92 0.48
C HIS A 214 -16.17 -1.36 1.90
N LEU A 215 -16.44 -0.41 2.79
CA LEU A 215 -16.89 -0.71 4.15
C LEU A 215 -18.36 -0.36 4.29
N PRO A 216 -19.24 -1.35 4.58
CA PRO A 216 -20.63 -1.08 4.91
C PRO A 216 -20.73 -0.40 6.29
N ALA A 217 -21.79 0.39 6.50
CA ALA A 217 -21.99 1.17 7.72
C ALA A 217 -21.88 0.39 9.06
N PRO A 218 -22.17 -0.93 9.15
CA PRO A 218 -21.98 -1.70 10.39
C PRO A 218 -20.53 -2.04 10.74
N LEU A 219 -19.58 -1.91 9.83
CA LEU A 219 -18.15 -2.15 10.05
C LEU A 219 -17.42 -0.85 10.33
#